data_eaa3687ecbcdb7bfcd902bf3f9fcc66e
#
_entry.id   eaa3687ecbcdb7bfcd902bf3f9fcc66e
#
_cell.length_a   1.000
_cell.length_b   1.000
_cell.length_c   1.000
_cell.angle_alpha   90.00
_cell.angle_beta   90.00
_cell.angle_gamma   90.00
#
_symmetry.space_group_name_H-M   'P 1'
#
loop_
_entity.id
_entity.type
_entity.pdbx_description
1 polymer ?
#
loop_
_entity_poly.entity_id
_entity_poly.type
_entity_poly.pdbx_seq_one_letter_code
_entity_poly.pdbx_strand_id
1 'polypeptide(L)'
;MDIIPNFVVFEGADGSGTTTQLELLEGFFHSRHDDKVPRLYRTAEPTSNPIGRLIRQSLRGEIQLDPKTLAYLFAADRNEHLFTPNGIIERCTRGELVVCDRYVLSSLVYQGLTCGEELPATLNAAFPLPALLLYFDIDSELAAKRMEKRPFKDIYEVFEFQMKVRERYQALLPRFVSAGVRVERIDASASATEVAAMVIRLVRRR
;
A
#
# COMPACT_ATOMS: atom_id res chain seq x y z
N MET A 1 7.91 16.79 4.59
CA MET A 1 7.98 15.72 3.57
C MET A 1 7.29 16.23 2.32
N ASP A 2 7.86 15.95 1.15
CA ASP A 2 7.28 16.39 -0.11
C ASP A 2 6.08 15.50 -0.47
N ILE A 3 5.05 16.09 -1.05
CA ILE A 3 3.88 15.38 -1.57
C ILE A 3 4.06 15.18 -3.06
N ILE A 4 3.97 13.94 -3.54
CA ILE A 4 4.04 13.63 -4.98
C ILE A 4 2.64 13.77 -5.59
N PRO A 5 2.41 14.74 -6.50
CA PRO A 5 1.17 14.82 -7.26
C PRO A 5 0.95 13.55 -8.11
N ASN A 6 -0.30 13.20 -8.37
CA ASN A 6 -0.68 12.01 -9.13
C ASN A 6 -0.23 10.66 -8.53
N PHE A 7 0.30 10.65 -7.31
CA PHE A 7 0.61 9.44 -6.56
C PHE A 7 -0.51 9.12 -5.59
N VAL A 8 -1.09 7.95 -5.73
CA VAL A 8 -2.16 7.42 -4.88
C VAL A 8 -1.68 6.12 -4.24
N VAL A 9 -1.96 5.94 -2.97
CA VAL A 9 -1.59 4.73 -2.24
C VAL A 9 -2.83 4.07 -1.64
N PHE A 10 -2.92 2.75 -1.80
CA PHE A 10 -3.90 1.90 -1.15
C PHE A 10 -3.25 1.23 0.06
N GLU A 11 -3.87 1.38 1.23
CA GLU A 11 -3.38 0.84 2.49
C GLU A 11 -4.48 0.08 3.22
N GLY A 12 -4.13 -0.97 3.93
CA GLY A 12 -5.07 -1.73 4.74
C GLY A 12 -4.46 -3.01 5.30
N ALA A 13 -5.15 -3.63 6.24
CA ALA A 13 -4.78 -4.94 6.77
C ALA A 13 -4.89 -6.02 5.67
N ASP A 14 -4.26 -7.17 5.88
CA ASP A 14 -4.38 -8.30 4.95
C ASP A 14 -5.84 -8.75 4.88
N GLY A 15 -6.31 -9.07 3.68
CA GLY A 15 -7.73 -9.40 3.44
C GLY A 15 -8.65 -8.19 3.22
N SER A 16 -8.15 -6.94 3.30
CA SER A 16 -8.95 -5.72 3.06
C SER A 16 -9.37 -5.54 1.59
N GLY A 17 -8.75 -6.26 0.65
CA GLY A 17 -9.15 -6.25 -0.76
C GLY A 17 -8.48 -5.17 -1.61
N THR A 18 -7.41 -4.52 -1.14
CA THR A 18 -6.66 -3.50 -1.88
C THR A 18 -6.27 -3.95 -3.29
N THR A 19 -5.73 -5.16 -3.43
CA THR A 19 -5.33 -5.73 -4.72
C THR A 19 -6.51 -5.88 -5.70
N THR A 20 -7.65 -6.39 -5.23
CA THR A 20 -8.87 -6.50 -6.04
C THR A 20 -9.36 -5.13 -6.51
N GLN A 21 -9.32 -4.13 -5.63
CA GLN A 21 -9.72 -2.77 -5.99
C GLN A 21 -8.76 -2.11 -6.96
N LEU A 22 -7.48 -2.41 -6.86
CA LEU A 22 -6.49 -1.93 -7.82
C LEU A 22 -6.71 -2.53 -9.22
N GLU A 23 -7.07 -3.81 -9.31
CA GLU A 23 -7.43 -4.49 -10.56
C GLU A 23 -8.70 -3.90 -11.19
N LEU A 24 -9.74 -3.66 -10.39
CA LEU A 24 -10.98 -3.04 -10.86
C LEU A 24 -10.76 -1.59 -11.32
N LEU A 25 -9.93 -0.84 -10.61
CA LEU A 25 -9.54 0.52 -11.00
C LEU A 25 -8.78 0.52 -12.33
N GLU A 26 -7.82 -0.37 -12.50
CA GLU A 26 -7.06 -0.54 -13.76
C GLU A 26 -7.99 -0.86 -14.92
N GLY A 27 -8.91 -1.81 -14.76
CA GLY A 27 -9.91 -2.16 -15.76
C GLY A 27 -10.79 -0.96 -16.15
N PHE A 28 -11.19 -0.15 -15.18
CA PHE A 28 -11.96 1.07 -15.43
C PHE A 28 -11.19 2.09 -16.28
N PHE A 29 -9.90 2.30 -15.99
CA PHE A 29 -9.08 3.25 -16.76
C PHE A 29 -8.75 2.73 -18.17
N HIS A 30 -8.48 1.44 -18.31
CA HIS A 30 -8.21 0.82 -19.63
C HIS A 30 -9.43 0.79 -20.55
N SER A 31 -10.65 0.72 -20.01
CA SER A 31 -11.87 0.74 -20.83
C SER A 31 -12.21 2.12 -21.41
N ARG A 32 -11.51 3.16 -21.02
CA ARG A 32 -11.75 4.55 -21.43
C ARG A 32 -10.61 5.05 -22.32
N HIS A 33 -10.85 5.06 -23.62
CA HIS A 33 -9.96 5.66 -24.63
C HIS A 33 -10.21 7.19 -24.74
N ASP A 34 -10.02 7.91 -23.64
CA ASP A 34 -10.16 9.38 -23.61
C ASP A 34 -8.79 9.98 -23.29
N ASP A 35 -8.21 10.76 -24.20
CA ASP A 35 -6.92 11.44 -24.03
C ASP A 35 -6.88 12.40 -22.82
N LYS A 36 -8.06 12.76 -22.27
CA LYS A 36 -8.18 13.56 -21.05
C LYS A 36 -8.02 12.74 -19.77
N VAL A 37 -8.01 11.42 -19.86
CA VAL A 37 -7.82 10.53 -18.72
C VAL A 37 -6.35 10.17 -18.64
N PRO A 38 -5.65 10.47 -17.51
CA PRO A 38 -4.23 10.14 -17.39
C PRO A 38 -4.03 8.62 -17.49
N ARG A 39 -2.92 8.23 -18.09
CA ARG A 39 -2.51 6.82 -18.10
C ARG A 39 -2.31 6.35 -16.68
N LEU A 40 -3.02 5.29 -16.29
CA LEU A 40 -2.84 4.66 -14.99
C LEU A 40 -1.67 3.67 -15.04
N TYR A 41 -0.76 3.80 -14.09
CA TYR A 41 0.28 2.83 -13.79
C TYR A 41 0.03 2.23 -12.41
N ARG A 42 -0.28 0.94 -12.36
CA ARG A 42 -0.42 0.22 -11.10
C ARG A 42 0.91 -0.41 -10.69
N THR A 43 1.16 -0.38 -9.39
CA THR A 43 2.33 -0.99 -8.78
C THR A 43 2.03 -1.44 -7.34
N ALA A 44 3.00 -2.07 -6.68
CA ALA A 44 2.85 -2.53 -5.30
C ALA A 44 4.21 -2.63 -4.60
N GLU A 45 4.22 -2.56 -3.29
CA GLU A 45 5.35 -2.91 -2.45
C GLU A 45 5.02 -4.12 -1.53
N PRO A 46 5.95 -5.10 -1.41
CA PRO A 46 7.26 -5.14 -2.06
C PRO A 46 7.12 -5.31 -3.58
N THR A 47 8.09 -4.75 -4.34
CA THR A 47 8.07 -4.78 -5.81
C THR A 47 8.34 -6.19 -6.37
N SER A 48 8.24 -6.34 -7.69
CA SER A 48 8.70 -7.56 -8.39
C SER A 48 10.20 -7.56 -8.73
N ASN A 49 10.93 -6.51 -8.37
CA ASN A 49 12.37 -6.36 -8.54
C ASN A 49 13.16 -7.30 -7.62
N PRO A 50 14.48 -7.47 -7.80
CA PRO A 50 15.27 -8.42 -7.00
C PRO A 50 15.12 -8.25 -5.49
N ILE A 51 15.11 -7.01 -4.97
CA ILE A 51 14.94 -6.73 -3.54
C ILE A 51 13.53 -7.13 -3.09
N GLY A 52 12.51 -6.72 -3.81
CA GLY A 52 11.12 -7.08 -3.50
C GLY A 52 10.86 -8.59 -3.58
N ARG A 53 11.53 -9.31 -4.50
CA ARG A 53 11.45 -10.79 -4.54
C ARG A 53 12.07 -11.43 -3.29
N LEU A 54 13.21 -10.92 -2.82
CA LEU A 54 13.83 -11.38 -1.57
C LEU A 54 12.90 -11.16 -0.37
N ILE A 55 12.27 -9.99 -0.28
CA ILE A 55 11.26 -9.70 0.76
C ILE A 55 10.12 -10.72 0.68
N ARG A 56 9.58 -10.99 -0.51
CA ARG A 56 8.46 -11.94 -0.69
C ARG A 56 8.85 -13.37 -0.29
N GLN A 57 10.08 -13.81 -0.52
CA GLN A 57 10.58 -15.10 -0.05
C GLN A 57 10.57 -15.16 1.48
N SER A 58 10.98 -14.08 2.15
CA SER A 58 10.94 -14.01 3.61
C SER A 58 9.51 -14.02 4.15
N LEU A 59 8.61 -13.24 3.54
CA LEU A 59 7.20 -13.20 3.94
C LEU A 59 6.51 -14.58 3.80
N ARG A 60 6.87 -15.35 2.77
CA ARG A 60 6.37 -16.72 2.57
C ARG A 60 7.03 -17.76 3.45
N GLY A 61 8.01 -17.36 4.29
CA GLY A 61 8.74 -18.29 5.15
C GLY A 61 9.75 -19.17 4.42
N GLU A 62 10.04 -18.91 3.14
CA GLU A 62 11.06 -19.64 2.34
C GLU A 62 12.47 -19.37 2.85
N ILE A 63 12.72 -18.18 3.39
CA ILE A 63 13.95 -17.78 4.05
C ILE A 63 13.63 -17.05 5.36
N GLN A 64 14.47 -17.22 6.36
CA GLN A 64 14.34 -16.48 7.62
C GLN A 64 15.28 -15.29 7.61
N LEU A 65 14.73 -14.09 7.84
CA LEU A 65 15.47 -12.86 8.02
C LEU A 65 15.14 -12.24 9.38
N ASP A 66 16.12 -11.58 9.96
CA ASP A 66 15.88 -10.74 11.14
C ASP A 66 14.88 -9.63 10.80
N PRO A 67 13.94 -9.29 11.72
CA PRO A 67 12.93 -8.26 11.45
C PRO A 67 13.50 -6.88 11.09
N LYS A 68 14.66 -6.50 11.64
CA LYS A 68 15.32 -5.23 11.27
C LYS A 68 15.91 -5.32 9.87
N THR A 69 16.50 -6.48 9.49
CA THR A 69 16.97 -6.71 8.11
C THR A 69 15.81 -6.55 7.12
N LEU A 70 14.64 -7.09 7.46
CA LEU A 70 13.45 -6.95 6.62
C LEU A 70 13.02 -5.48 6.50
N ALA A 71 13.09 -4.70 7.58
CA ALA A 71 12.80 -3.26 7.54
C ALA A 71 13.76 -2.49 6.61
N TYR A 72 15.06 -2.79 6.64
CA TYR A 72 16.05 -2.24 5.71
C TYR A 72 15.75 -2.61 4.26
N LEU A 73 15.39 -3.86 4.00
CA LEU A 73 15.05 -4.31 2.65
C LEU A 73 13.80 -3.60 2.09
N PHE A 74 12.76 -3.41 2.91
CA PHE A 74 11.59 -2.64 2.49
C PHE A 74 11.94 -1.19 2.14
N ALA A 75 12.82 -0.54 2.91
CA ALA A 75 13.27 0.80 2.60
C ALA A 75 14.13 0.84 1.32
N ALA A 76 14.99 -0.15 1.11
CA ALA A 76 15.81 -0.27 -0.10
C ALA A 76 14.95 -0.53 -1.36
N ASP A 77 13.95 -1.43 -1.27
CA ASP A 77 13.00 -1.72 -2.36
C ASP A 77 12.21 -0.46 -2.73
N ARG A 78 11.75 0.30 -1.73
CA ARG A 78 11.06 1.59 -1.92
C ARG A 78 11.94 2.62 -2.59
N ASN A 79 13.21 2.71 -2.18
CA ASN A 79 14.16 3.64 -2.80
C ASN A 79 14.30 3.36 -4.30
N GLU A 80 14.53 2.10 -4.66
CA GLU A 80 14.57 1.68 -6.08
C GLU A 80 13.25 1.97 -6.80
N HIS A 81 12.12 1.69 -6.16
CA HIS A 81 10.79 1.88 -6.72
C HIS A 81 10.49 3.36 -7.04
N LEU A 82 10.99 4.28 -6.21
CA LEU A 82 10.78 5.71 -6.35
C LEU A 82 11.70 6.35 -7.38
N PHE A 83 13.00 6.05 -7.30
CA PHE A 83 14.05 6.91 -7.87
C PHE A 83 14.73 6.31 -9.11
N THR A 84 14.50 5.06 -9.45
CA THR A 84 15.06 4.48 -10.69
C THR A 84 14.39 5.04 -11.95
N PRO A 85 15.02 4.92 -13.13
CA PRO A 85 14.38 5.27 -14.39
C PRO A 85 13.02 4.55 -14.55
N ASN A 86 12.00 5.30 -14.94
CA ASN A 86 10.60 4.87 -14.97
C ASN A 86 10.00 4.48 -13.59
N GLY A 87 10.62 4.90 -12.50
CA GLY A 87 10.09 4.80 -11.15
C GLY A 87 8.90 5.73 -10.90
N ILE A 88 8.36 5.68 -9.68
CA ILE A 88 7.13 6.42 -9.32
C ILE A 88 7.27 7.92 -9.60
N ILE A 89 8.39 8.54 -9.17
CA ILE A 89 8.58 10.00 -9.30
C ILE A 89 8.58 10.42 -10.77
N GLU A 90 9.35 9.75 -11.60
CA GLU A 90 9.45 10.09 -13.03
C GLU A 90 8.09 9.93 -13.74
N ARG A 91 7.34 8.86 -13.43
CA ARG A 91 5.99 8.64 -13.98
C ARG A 91 5.02 9.74 -13.59
N CYS A 92 4.98 10.09 -12.29
CA CYS A 92 4.13 11.17 -11.79
C CYS A 92 4.49 12.51 -12.43
N THR A 93 5.78 12.80 -12.64
CA THR A 93 6.27 14.02 -13.30
C THR A 93 5.81 14.08 -14.76
N ARG A 94 5.71 12.94 -15.45
CA ARG A 94 5.14 12.85 -16.81
C ARG A 94 3.62 12.93 -16.85
N GLY A 95 2.95 13.11 -15.70
CA GLY A 95 1.49 13.20 -15.60
C GLY A 95 0.76 11.85 -15.56
N GLU A 96 1.48 10.72 -15.45
CA GLU A 96 0.86 9.43 -15.23
C GLU A 96 0.21 9.39 -13.82
N LEU A 97 -0.93 8.72 -13.71
CA LEU A 97 -1.54 8.38 -12.42
C LEU A 97 -0.89 7.11 -11.90
N VAL A 98 -0.09 7.21 -10.86
CA VAL A 98 0.50 6.05 -10.21
C VAL A 98 -0.33 5.63 -9.01
N VAL A 99 -0.75 4.37 -8.97
CA VAL A 99 -1.47 3.78 -7.83
C VAL A 99 -0.67 2.59 -7.29
N CYS A 100 -0.27 2.69 -6.02
CA CYS A 100 0.55 1.69 -5.35
C CYS A 100 -0.24 0.96 -4.27
N ASP A 101 -0.23 -0.38 -4.30
CA ASP A 101 -0.72 -1.21 -3.20
C ASP A 101 0.38 -1.31 -2.14
N ARG A 102 0.16 -0.69 -0.99
CA ARG A 102 1.08 -0.50 0.13
C ARG A 102 2.24 0.46 -0.16
N TYR A 103 2.67 1.16 0.90
CA TYR A 103 3.78 2.11 0.86
C TYR A 103 4.34 2.36 2.27
N VAL A 104 4.77 3.59 2.57
CA VAL A 104 5.37 4.00 3.85
C VAL A 104 4.52 3.61 5.06
N LEU A 105 3.20 3.81 5.01
CA LEU A 105 2.34 3.52 6.16
C LEU A 105 2.35 2.04 6.51
N SER A 106 2.33 1.14 5.51
CA SER A 106 2.51 -0.30 5.75
C SER A 106 3.81 -0.62 6.48
N SER A 107 4.94 0.02 6.12
CA SER A 107 6.21 -0.19 6.83
C SER A 107 6.15 0.28 8.29
N LEU A 108 5.55 1.45 8.55
CA LEU A 108 5.38 1.96 9.91
C LEU A 108 4.47 1.07 10.77
N VAL A 109 3.53 0.38 10.14
CA VAL A 109 2.62 -0.57 10.80
C VAL A 109 3.31 -1.90 11.04
N TYR A 110 3.68 -2.63 9.99
CA TYR A 110 4.16 -4.01 10.08
C TYR A 110 5.57 -4.11 10.70
N GLN A 111 6.53 -3.34 10.19
CA GLN A 111 7.87 -3.32 10.76
C GLN A 111 7.88 -2.64 12.15
N GLY A 112 7.00 -1.64 12.37
CA GLY A 112 6.81 -1.06 13.70
C GLY A 112 6.39 -2.07 14.75
N LEU A 113 5.52 -3.02 14.40
CA LEU A 113 5.09 -4.11 15.30
C LEU A 113 6.15 -5.21 15.49
N THR A 114 7.04 -5.41 14.53
CA THR A 114 7.99 -6.54 14.54
C THR A 114 9.40 -6.19 14.98
N CYS A 115 9.85 -4.95 14.79
CA CYS A 115 11.21 -4.53 15.20
C CYS A 115 11.25 -3.20 15.98
N GLY A 116 10.09 -2.70 16.41
CA GLY A 116 9.97 -1.42 17.11
C GLY A 116 9.77 -0.24 16.16
N GLU A 117 9.23 0.86 16.69
CA GLU A 117 8.76 2.00 15.88
C GLU A 117 9.88 2.89 15.33
N GLU A 118 10.98 3.00 16.06
CA GLU A 118 12.04 3.96 15.77
C GLU A 118 12.74 3.68 14.44
N LEU A 119 13.13 2.43 14.20
CA LEU A 119 13.85 2.05 12.99
C LEU A 119 13.03 2.29 11.72
N PRO A 120 11.80 1.76 11.58
CA PRO A 120 11.01 2.04 10.38
C PRO A 120 10.65 3.53 10.23
N ALA A 121 10.45 4.27 11.32
CA ALA A 121 10.23 5.72 11.24
C ALA A 121 11.46 6.44 10.67
N THR A 122 12.66 6.12 11.14
CA THR A 122 13.92 6.69 10.66
C THR A 122 14.16 6.35 9.18
N LEU A 123 14.00 5.07 8.80
CA LEU A 123 14.23 4.61 7.43
C LEU A 123 13.27 5.25 6.42
N ASN A 124 12.07 5.60 6.85
CA ASN A 124 11.04 6.15 5.98
C ASN A 124 10.92 7.68 6.03
N ALA A 125 11.67 8.36 6.90
CA ALA A 125 11.55 9.80 7.12
C ALA A 125 11.89 10.65 5.87
N ALA A 126 12.74 10.17 4.99
CA ALA A 126 13.18 10.88 3.79
C ALA A 126 12.29 10.60 2.55
N PHE A 127 11.41 9.62 2.59
CA PHE A 127 10.58 9.31 1.43
C PHE A 127 9.42 10.28 1.29
N PRO A 128 9.14 10.77 0.06
CA PRO A 128 7.98 11.62 -0.20
C PRO A 128 6.67 10.86 0.01
N LEU A 129 5.59 11.60 0.28
CA LEU A 129 4.28 11.05 0.57
C LEU A 129 3.33 11.14 -0.65
N PRO A 130 2.29 10.29 -0.73
CA PRO A 130 1.29 10.37 -1.79
C PRO A 130 0.38 11.60 -1.62
N ALA A 131 -0.19 12.09 -2.72
CA ALA A 131 -1.22 13.10 -2.67
C ALA A 131 -2.55 12.57 -2.09
N LEU A 132 -2.85 11.28 -2.32
CA LEU A 132 -4.04 10.61 -1.82
C LEU A 132 -3.68 9.23 -1.24
N LEU A 133 -4.14 8.97 -0.01
CA LEU A 133 -4.07 7.68 0.64
C LEU A 133 -5.49 7.17 0.88
N LEU A 134 -5.81 6.00 0.32
CA LEU A 134 -7.06 5.29 0.56
C LEU A 134 -6.81 4.19 1.58
N TYR A 135 -7.37 4.34 2.79
CA TYR A 135 -7.29 3.31 3.82
C TYR A 135 -8.54 2.42 3.78
N PHE A 136 -8.33 1.16 3.42
CA PHE A 136 -9.36 0.13 3.37
C PHE A 136 -9.53 -0.48 4.76
N ASP A 137 -10.51 0.03 5.50
CA ASP A 137 -10.83 -0.47 6.83
C ASP A 137 -11.79 -1.66 6.72
N ILE A 138 -11.40 -2.74 7.37
CA ILE A 138 -12.19 -3.97 7.43
C ILE A 138 -12.16 -4.53 8.84
N ASP A 139 -13.24 -5.16 9.24
CA ASP A 139 -13.27 -5.95 10.46
C ASP A 139 -12.33 -7.15 10.38
N SER A 140 -11.59 -7.42 11.46
CA SER A 140 -10.53 -8.45 11.45
C SER A 140 -11.09 -9.87 11.26
N GLU A 141 -12.32 -10.16 11.72
CA GLU A 141 -12.95 -11.46 11.50
C GLU A 141 -13.33 -11.66 10.02
N LEU A 142 -13.86 -10.60 9.39
CA LEU A 142 -14.20 -10.63 7.97
C LEU A 142 -12.93 -10.73 7.11
N ALA A 143 -11.87 -10.02 7.48
CA ALA A 143 -10.58 -10.11 6.84
C ALA A 143 -10.01 -11.54 6.91
N ALA A 144 -10.03 -12.16 8.09
CA ALA A 144 -9.59 -13.54 8.31
C ALA A 144 -10.36 -14.53 7.41
N LYS A 145 -11.71 -14.42 7.37
CA LYS A 145 -12.55 -15.26 6.49
C LYS A 145 -12.20 -15.12 5.01
N ARG A 146 -11.81 -13.92 4.57
CA ARG A 146 -11.36 -13.69 3.18
C ARG A 146 -9.99 -14.32 2.91
N MET A 147 -9.09 -14.29 3.90
CA MET A 147 -7.75 -14.88 3.80
C MET A 147 -7.75 -16.40 3.85
N GLU A 148 -8.69 -17.04 4.54
CA GLU A 148 -8.82 -18.51 4.57
C GLU A 148 -8.89 -19.16 3.19
N LYS A 149 -9.42 -18.43 2.21
CA LYS A 149 -9.57 -18.89 0.81
C LYS A 149 -8.29 -18.75 -0.02
N ARG A 150 -7.20 -18.17 0.54
CA ARG A 150 -5.94 -17.98 -0.19
C ARG A 150 -5.12 -19.25 -0.19
N PRO A 151 -4.46 -19.59 -1.32
CA PRO A 151 -3.62 -20.79 -1.42
C PRO A 151 -2.32 -20.69 -0.60
N PHE A 152 -1.86 -19.49 -0.31
CA PHE A 152 -0.64 -19.23 0.47
C PHE A 152 -0.92 -18.20 1.55
N LYS A 153 -0.29 -18.40 2.72
CA LYS A 153 -0.37 -17.48 3.87
C LYS A 153 1.02 -16.89 4.12
N ASP A 154 1.06 -15.58 4.33
CA ASP A 154 2.26 -14.90 4.78
C ASP A 154 2.43 -15.06 6.31
N ILE A 155 3.67 -14.89 6.79
CA ILE A 155 4.02 -15.01 8.23
C ILE A 155 3.23 -14.03 9.12
N TYR A 156 2.71 -12.96 8.55
CA TYR A 156 1.91 -11.95 9.24
C TYR A 156 0.40 -12.23 9.25
N GLU A 157 -0.08 -13.26 8.54
CA GLU A 157 -1.50 -13.61 8.45
C GLU A 157 -2.02 -14.37 9.69
N VAL A 158 -1.55 -14.00 10.89
CA VAL A 158 -2.05 -14.50 12.17
C VAL A 158 -3.11 -13.52 12.69
N PHE A 159 -4.28 -14.02 13.08
CA PHE A 159 -5.43 -13.20 13.45
C PHE A 159 -5.10 -12.14 14.51
N GLU A 160 -4.45 -12.54 15.60
CA GLU A 160 -4.05 -11.61 16.67
C GLU A 160 -3.07 -10.53 16.19
N PHE A 161 -2.20 -10.87 15.26
CA PHE A 161 -1.29 -9.90 14.64
C PHE A 161 -2.08 -8.92 13.75
N GLN A 162 -3.04 -9.40 12.96
CA GLN A 162 -3.85 -8.56 12.09
C GLN A 162 -4.77 -7.59 12.87
N MET A 163 -5.22 -7.96 14.07
CA MET A 163 -5.90 -7.02 14.98
C MET A 163 -4.97 -5.84 15.34
N LYS A 164 -3.74 -6.13 15.77
CA LYS A 164 -2.74 -5.10 16.09
C LYS A 164 -2.39 -4.24 14.87
N VAL A 165 -2.32 -4.85 13.69
CA VAL A 165 -2.10 -4.15 12.41
C VAL A 165 -3.21 -3.12 12.18
N ARG A 166 -4.47 -3.51 12.31
CA ARG A 166 -5.62 -2.61 12.14
C ARG A 166 -5.57 -1.43 13.12
N GLU A 167 -5.39 -1.71 14.42
CA GLU A 167 -5.24 -0.68 15.46
C GLU A 167 -4.10 0.29 15.14
N ARG A 168 -2.96 -0.25 14.68
CA ARG A 168 -1.80 0.55 14.35
C ARG A 168 -2.03 1.44 13.14
N TYR A 169 -2.71 0.96 12.10
CA TYR A 169 -3.14 1.79 10.97
C TYR A 169 -3.95 2.98 11.46
N GLN A 170 -5.00 2.73 12.25
CA GLN A 170 -5.88 3.77 12.76
C GLN A 170 -5.14 4.81 13.61
N ALA A 171 -4.18 4.38 14.42
CA ALA A 171 -3.36 5.27 15.24
C ALA A 171 -2.41 6.16 14.41
N LEU A 172 -1.93 5.69 13.27
CA LEU A 172 -0.94 6.40 12.45
C LEU A 172 -1.57 7.31 11.38
N LEU A 173 -2.80 7.04 10.92
CA LEU A 173 -3.46 7.85 9.88
C LEU A 173 -3.46 9.36 10.16
N PRO A 174 -3.73 9.85 11.40
CA PRO A 174 -3.70 11.29 11.69
C PRO A 174 -2.34 11.96 11.40
N ARG A 175 -1.22 11.22 11.49
CA ARG A 175 0.11 11.76 11.17
C ARG A 175 0.23 12.09 9.68
N PHE A 176 -0.37 11.28 8.81
CA PHE A 176 -0.38 11.51 7.36
C PHE A 176 -1.25 12.71 7.01
N VAL A 177 -2.41 12.86 7.64
CA VAL A 177 -3.26 14.06 7.51
C VAL A 177 -2.48 15.32 7.92
N SER A 178 -1.80 15.28 9.07
CA SER A 178 -0.99 16.41 9.56
C SER A 178 0.20 16.72 8.65
N ALA A 179 0.69 15.73 7.88
CA ALA A 179 1.76 15.91 6.89
C ALA A 179 1.23 16.44 5.54
N GLY A 180 -0.08 16.70 5.40
CA GLY A 180 -0.70 17.24 4.18
C GLY A 180 -1.20 16.20 3.18
N VAL A 181 -1.18 14.91 3.52
CA VAL A 181 -1.75 13.84 2.68
C VAL A 181 -3.27 13.89 2.78
N ARG A 182 -3.96 13.86 1.66
CA ARG A 182 -5.40 13.61 1.66
C ARG A 182 -5.65 12.14 1.99
N VAL A 183 -6.26 11.87 3.15
CA VAL A 183 -6.57 10.52 3.61
C VAL A 183 -8.07 10.28 3.53
N GLU A 184 -8.48 9.21 2.87
CA GLU A 184 -9.88 8.78 2.78
C GLU A 184 -10.02 7.36 3.34
N ARG A 185 -10.95 7.18 4.27
CA ARG A 185 -11.28 5.87 4.84
C ARG A 185 -12.39 5.22 4.02
N ILE A 186 -12.18 3.98 3.61
CA ILE A 186 -13.10 3.18 2.82
C ILE A 186 -13.58 2.01 3.67
N ASP A 187 -14.88 1.87 3.82
CA ASP A 187 -15.49 0.66 4.38
C ASP A 187 -15.30 -0.49 3.38
N ALA A 188 -14.33 -1.34 3.66
CA ALA A 188 -14.01 -2.50 2.82
C ALA A 188 -14.89 -3.72 3.12
N SER A 189 -15.89 -3.62 4.00
CA SER A 189 -16.88 -4.68 4.26
C SER A 189 -17.94 -4.78 3.15
N ALA A 190 -18.20 -3.67 2.46
CA ALA A 190 -19.13 -3.60 1.35
C ALA A 190 -18.73 -4.52 0.17
N SER A 191 -19.60 -4.68 -0.81
CA SER A 191 -19.30 -5.48 -2.01
C SER A 191 -18.14 -4.87 -2.82
N ALA A 192 -17.39 -5.71 -3.52
CA ALA A 192 -16.26 -5.25 -4.34
C ALA A 192 -16.68 -4.17 -5.36
N THR A 193 -17.89 -4.25 -5.90
CA THR A 193 -18.41 -3.29 -6.87
C THR A 193 -18.73 -1.93 -6.23
N GLU A 194 -19.34 -1.91 -5.05
CA GLU A 194 -19.64 -0.69 -4.32
C GLU A 194 -18.34 0.03 -3.90
N VAL A 195 -17.38 -0.72 -3.37
CA VAL A 195 -16.04 -0.21 -3.02
C VAL A 195 -15.36 0.36 -4.27
N ALA A 196 -15.39 -0.35 -5.41
CA ALA A 196 -14.79 0.11 -6.66
C ALA A 196 -15.40 1.44 -7.15
N ALA A 197 -16.73 1.59 -7.06
CA ALA A 197 -17.40 2.84 -7.43
C ALA A 197 -16.92 4.02 -6.57
N MET A 198 -16.71 3.80 -5.26
CA MET A 198 -16.17 4.79 -4.34
C MET A 198 -14.72 5.13 -4.66
N VAL A 199 -13.86 4.12 -4.84
CA VAL A 199 -12.43 4.26 -5.20
C VAL A 199 -12.29 5.08 -6.48
N ILE A 200 -12.99 4.72 -7.55
CA ILE A 200 -12.96 5.42 -8.83
C ILE A 200 -13.34 6.90 -8.66
N ARG A 201 -14.41 7.19 -7.88
CA ARG A 201 -14.84 8.55 -7.61
C ARG A 201 -13.79 9.37 -6.89
N LEU A 202 -13.12 8.79 -5.86
CA LEU A 202 -12.10 9.46 -5.07
C LEU A 202 -10.83 9.71 -5.88
N VAL A 203 -10.38 8.72 -6.64
CA VAL A 203 -9.18 8.82 -7.49
C VAL A 203 -9.37 9.85 -8.61
N ARG A 204 -10.58 10.01 -9.16
CA ARG A 204 -10.87 11.03 -10.18
C ARG A 204 -10.96 12.45 -9.63
N ARG A 205 -11.14 12.64 -8.33
CA ARG A 205 -11.26 13.94 -7.66
C ARG A 205 -9.96 14.38 -6.96
N ARG A 206 -8.86 13.67 -7.19
CA ARG A 206 -7.57 13.97 -6.59
C ARG A 206 -7.00 15.31 -7.04
#